data_a7252766f3e826c7348f4907ba1522f3
#
_entry.id   a7252766f3e826c7348f4907ba1522f3
#
_cell.length_a   1.000
_cell.length_b   1.000
_cell.length_c   1.000
_cell.angle_alpha   90.00
_cell.angle_beta   90.00
_cell.angle_gamma   90.00
#
_symmetry.space_group_name_H-M   'P 1'
#
loop_
_entity.id
_entity.type
_entity.pdbx_description
1 polymer ?
#
loop_
_entity_poly.entity_id
_entity_poly.type
_entity_poly.pdbx_seq_one_letter_code
_entity_poly.pdbx_strand_id
1 'polypeptide(L)'
;MQNKKILITGYSQCGKSSIVNRLVKNRFHHSYSEDSQLSIARKELAINKKKVNLVIWTAPGSVSTIKSFKSYYLGSDALIHVIDVNNPSTFSDLDTWISHYQKFLPGTPVYLTCNKIEANINLDCSDFFTQFDCYRTFFTSAKNNFMINEMFQTIAADLLNEPFLHKIKIY
;
A
#
# COMPACT_ATOMS: atom_id res chain seq x y z
N MET A 1 -12.56 19.93 1.74
CA MET A 1 -11.65 18.79 2.01
C MET A 1 -12.23 17.60 1.29
N GLN A 2 -11.44 16.90 0.46
CA GLN A 2 -11.88 15.70 -0.24
C GLN A 2 -11.54 14.47 0.58
N ASN A 3 -12.46 13.48 0.64
CA ASN A 3 -12.19 12.17 1.21
C ASN A 3 -11.74 11.23 0.08
N LYS A 4 -10.67 10.47 0.31
CA LYS A 4 -10.16 9.45 -0.60
C LYS A 4 -10.05 8.13 0.13
N LYS A 5 -10.74 7.11 -0.35
CA LYS A 5 -10.70 5.77 0.21
C LYS A 5 -9.54 5.00 -0.40
N ILE A 6 -8.64 4.54 0.45
CA ILE A 6 -7.52 3.67 0.07
C ILE A 6 -7.73 2.30 0.71
N LEU A 7 -7.74 1.25 -0.11
CA LEU A 7 -7.77 -0.12 0.37
C LEU A 7 -6.36 -0.70 0.36
N ILE A 8 -5.91 -1.21 1.50
CA ILE A 8 -4.63 -1.91 1.65
C ILE A 8 -4.88 -3.41 1.75
N THR A 9 -4.24 -4.17 0.88
CA THR A 9 -4.33 -5.62 0.76
C THR A 9 -2.95 -6.27 0.83
N GLY A 10 -2.90 -7.59 0.78
CA GLY A 10 -1.67 -8.39 0.83
C GLY A 10 -1.77 -9.49 1.87
N TYR A 11 -0.84 -10.42 1.83
CA TYR A 11 -0.82 -11.58 2.74
C TYR A 11 -0.65 -11.18 4.21
N SER A 12 -0.93 -12.15 5.10
CA SER A 12 -0.62 -11.97 6.52
C SER A 12 0.86 -11.69 6.72
N GLN A 13 1.17 -10.85 7.70
CA GLN A 13 2.54 -10.50 8.11
C GLN A 13 3.40 -9.75 7.06
N CYS A 14 2.87 -9.35 5.89
CA CYS A 14 3.63 -8.50 4.94
C CYS A 14 3.83 -7.06 5.43
N GLY A 15 3.17 -6.65 6.51
CA GLY A 15 3.38 -5.36 7.17
C GLY A 15 2.34 -4.28 6.90
N LYS A 16 1.13 -4.63 6.43
CA LYS A 16 0.01 -3.70 6.19
C LYS A 16 -0.26 -2.79 7.39
N SER A 17 -0.54 -3.38 8.55
CA SER A 17 -0.85 -2.64 9.78
C SER A 17 0.35 -1.84 10.29
N SER A 18 1.58 -2.33 10.08
CA SER A 18 2.80 -1.60 10.44
C SER A 18 2.96 -0.34 9.60
N ILE A 19 2.67 -0.40 8.29
CA ILE A 19 2.68 0.75 7.38
C ILE A 19 1.66 1.80 7.85
N VAL A 20 0.42 1.38 8.14
CA VAL A 20 -0.63 2.29 8.59
C VAL A 20 -0.32 2.90 9.95
N ASN A 21 0.17 2.11 10.90
CA ASN A 21 0.58 2.60 12.21
C ASN A 21 1.74 3.59 12.11
N ARG A 22 2.69 3.35 11.20
CA ARG A 22 3.79 4.28 10.94
C ARG A 22 3.27 5.60 10.37
N LEU A 23 2.39 5.56 9.40
CA LEU A 23 1.79 6.75 8.79
C LEU A 23 0.98 7.59 9.80
N VAL A 24 0.12 6.92 10.60
CA VAL A 24 -0.87 7.63 11.44
C VAL A 24 -0.27 8.03 12.79
N LYS A 25 0.48 7.13 13.42
CA LYS A 25 0.98 7.27 14.80
C LYS A 25 2.48 7.50 14.89
N ASN A 26 3.20 7.42 13.77
CA ASN A 26 4.67 7.42 13.72
C ASN A 26 5.31 6.37 14.66
N ARG A 27 4.67 5.21 14.80
CA ARG A 27 5.10 4.13 15.70
C ARG A 27 5.24 2.82 14.93
N PHE A 28 6.18 1.99 15.39
CA PHE A 28 6.37 0.62 14.94
C PHE A 28 6.31 -0.30 16.16
N HIS A 29 5.50 -1.34 16.09
CA HIS A 29 5.39 -2.35 17.12
C HIS A 29 5.99 -3.66 16.63
N HIS A 30 6.86 -4.27 17.42
CA HIS A 30 7.46 -5.57 17.12
C HIS A 30 6.50 -6.75 17.34
N SER A 31 5.43 -6.54 18.14
CA SER A 31 4.43 -7.57 18.39
C SER A 31 3.41 -7.60 17.24
N TYR A 32 3.29 -8.76 16.61
CA TYR A 32 2.25 -9.01 15.61
C TYR A 32 0.94 -9.30 16.34
N SER A 33 -0.07 -8.45 16.15
CA SER A 33 -1.45 -8.89 16.28
C SER A 33 -1.85 -9.49 14.93
N GLU A 34 -2.47 -10.65 14.93
CA GLU A 34 -3.02 -11.20 13.69
C GLU A 34 -3.99 -10.19 13.08
N ASP A 35 -3.74 -9.83 11.82
CA ASP A 35 -4.65 -9.00 11.01
C ASP A 35 -5.88 -9.83 10.60
N SER A 36 -6.64 -10.30 11.60
CA SER A 36 -7.82 -11.15 11.39
C SER A 36 -9.07 -10.36 11.02
N GLN A 37 -9.05 -9.04 11.21
CA GLN A 37 -10.20 -8.17 11.00
C GLN A 37 -9.85 -6.95 10.14
N LEU A 38 -10.88 -6.43 9.46
CA LEU A 38 -10.80 -5.15 8.78
C LEU A 38 -10.51 -4.03 9.78
N SER A 39 -9.51 -3.21 9.50
CA SER A 39 -9.24 -2.00 10.28
C SER A 39 -9.39 -0.75 9.42
N ILE A 40 -9.82 0.36 10.03
CA ILE A 40 -10.00 1.64 9.36
C ILE A 40 -9.21 2.70 10.11
N ALA A 41 -8.37 3.42 9.38
CA ALA A 41 -7.60 4.55 9.89
C ALA A 41 -7.86 5.79 9.03
N ARG A 42 -7.54 6.97 9.57
CA ARG A 42 -7.65 8.24 8.85
C ARG A 42 -6.37 9.03 8.97
N LYS A 43 -6.02 9.71 7.88
CA LYS A 43 -4.86 10.61 7.83
C LYS A 43 -5.19 11.82 6.96
N GLU A 44 -5.09 13.00 7.54
CA GLU A 44 -5.14 14.23 6.77
C GLU A 44 -3.76 14.55 6.20
N LEU A 45 -3.74 14.92 4.92
CA LEU A 45 -2.55 15.39 4.22
C LEU A 45 -2.85 16.72 3.52
N ALA A 46 -1.82 17.51 3.31
CA ALA A 46 -1.88 18.72 2.50
C ALA A 46 -0.95 18.55 1.28
N ILE A 47 -1.54 18.55 0.09
CA ILE A 47 -0.84 18.44 -1.18
C ILE A 47 -1.06 19.76 -1.94
N ASN A 48 0.00 20.50 -2.19
CA ASN A 48 -0.06 21.81 -2.90
C ASN A 48 -1.17 22.72 -2.36
N LYS A 49 -1.26 22.87 -1.03
CA LYS A 49 -2.28 23.63 -0.29
C LYS A 49 -3.70 23.04 -0.33
N LYS A 50 -3.94 21.93 -1.05
CA LYS A 50 -5.21 21.21 -1.02
C LYS A 50 -5.21 20.20 0.11
N LYS A 51 -6.22 20.22 0.97
CA LYS A 51 -6.39 19.26 2.05
C LYS A 51 -7.14 18.03 1.55
N VAL A 52 -6.61 16.85 1.83
CA VAL A 52 -7.23 15.56 1.54
C VAL A 52 -7.26 14.72 2.82
N ASN A 53 -8.36 14.03 3.04
CA ASN A 53 -8.50 13.06 4.11
C ASN A 53 -8.45 11.65 3.52
N LEU A 54 -7.38 10.93 3.82
CA LEU A 54 -7.24 9.53 3.43
C LEU A 54 -7.99 8.66 4.43
N VAL A 55 -8.96 7.90 3.95
CA VAL A 55 -9.69 6.87 4.72
C VAL A 55 -9.10 5.52 4.33
N ILE A 56 -8.25 4.97 5.18
CA ILE A 56 -7.43 3.82 4.89
C ILE A 56 -8.08 2.57 5.49
N TRP A 57 -8.47 1.66 4.62
CA TRP A 57 -9.04 0.37 4.96
C TRP A 57 -7.97 -0.70 4.82
N THR A 58 -7.67 -1.44 5.87
CA THR A 58 -6.70 -2.54 5.83
C THR A 58 -7.44 -3.86 5.87
N ALA A 59 -7.36 -4.61 4.78
CA ALA A 59 -7.99 -5.92 4.67
C ALA A 59 -7.20 -6.99 5.45
N PRO A 60 -7.89 -8.00 6.01
CA PRO A 60 -7.23 -9.17 6.58
C PRO A 60 -6.32 -9.87 5.58
N GLY A 61 -5.27 -10.53 6.08
CA GLY A 61 -4.22 -11.13 5.24
C GLY A 61 -4.53 -12.50 4.63
N SER A 62 -5.75 -13.03 4.77
CA SER A 62 -6.09 -14.35 4.21
C SER A 62 -6.67 -14.23 2.79
N VAL A 63 -6.19 -15.07 1.87
CA VAL A 63 -6.66 -15.13 0.47
C VAL A 63 -8.15 -15.43 0.36
N SER A 64 -8.66 -16.30 1.23
CA SER A 64 -10.09 -16.65 1.28
C SER A 64 -10.97 -15.44 1.63
N THR A 65 -10.44 -14.54 2.43
CA THR A 65 -11.14 -13.35 2.92
C THR A 65 -11.39 -12.33 1.80
N ILE A 66 -10.45 -12.18 0.85
CA ILE A 66 -10.57 -11.19 -0.23
C ILE A 66 -11.71 -11.52 -1.19
N LYS A 67 -11.89 -12.81 -1.54
CA LYS A 67 -13.01 -13.24 -2.39
C LYS A 67 -14.37 -13.01 -1.74
N SER A 68 -14.43 -13.04 -0.41
CA SER A 68 -15.66 -12.88 0.38
C SER A 68 -16.05 -11.40 0.62
N PHE A 69 -15.10 -10.46 0.47
CA PHE A 69 -15.32 -9.06 0.85
C PHE A 69 -15.41 -8.10 -0.34
N LYS A 70 -16.17 -8.47 -1.39
CA LYS A 70 -16.45 -7.55 -2.51
C LYS A 70 -16.91 -6.16 -2.05
N SER A 71 -17.66 -6.08 -0.97
CA SER A 71 -18.16 -4.83 -0.39
C SER A 71 -17.03 -3.89 0.07
N TYR A 72 -15.85 -4.40 0.44
CA TYR A 72 -14.74 -3.55 0.88
C TYR A 72 -14.02 -2.88 -0.28
N TYR A 73 -14.08 -3.45 -1.48
CA TYR A 73 -13.49 -2.86 -2.69
C TYR A 73 -14.29 -1.67 -3.19
N LEU A 74 -15.62 -1.71 -3.04
CA LEU A 74 -16.49 -0.68 -3.62
C LEU A 74 -16.16 0.71 -3.10
N GLY A 75 -16.09 1.67 -4.03
CA GLY A 75 -15.80 3.06 -3.71
C GLY A 75 -14.36 3.32 -3.30
N SER A 76 -13.41 2.40 -3.57
CA SER A 76 -12.00 2.68 -3.37
C SER A 76 -11.47 3.58 -4.48
N ASP A 77 -10.80 4.67 -4.10
CA ASP A 77 -10.11 5.58 -5.02
C ASP A 77 -8.73 5.04 -5.41
N ALA A 78 -8.12 4.21 -4.55
CA ALA A 78 -6.86 3.53 -4.81
C ALA A 78 -6.79 2.20 -4.07
N LEU A 79 -5.96 1.29 -4.60
CA LEU A 79 -5.61 0.04 -3.95
C LEU A 79 -4.10 -0.03 -3.77
N ILE A 80 -3.65 -0.42 -2.58
CA ILE A 80 -2.25 -0.72 -2.26
C ILE A 80 -2.14 -2.21 -1.97
N HIS A 81 -1.36 -2.94 -2.79
CA HIS A 81 -1.00 -4.32 -2.49
C HIS A 81 0.38 -4.37 -1.85
N VAL A 82 0.46 -4.89 -0.63
CA VAL A 82 1.70 -4.95 0.15
C VAL A 82 2.28 -6.35 0.09
N ILE A 83 3.56 -6.44 -0.23
CA ILE A 83 4.35 -7.67 -0.21
C ILE A 83 5.53 -7.53 0.77
N ASP A 84 6.01 -8.67 1.28
CA ASP A 84 7.27 -8.76 2.03
C ASP A 84 8.36 -9.23 1.06
N VAL A 85 9.32 -8.36 0.74
CA VAL A 85 10.39 -8.67 -0.21
C VAL A 85 11.28 -9.85 0.22
N ASN A 86 11.25 -10.20 1.52
CA ASN A 86 12.03 -11.32 2.08
C ASN A 86 11.25 -12.63 2.10
N ASN A 87 9.96 -12.60 1.72
CA ASN A 87 9.11 -13.78 1.73
C ASN A 87 8.44 -13.97 0.36
N PRO A 88 9.00 -14.83 -0.51
CA PRO A 88 8.46 -15.08 -1.85
C PRO A 88 7.01 -15.55 -1.88
N SER A 89 6.52 -16.19 -0.82
CA SER A 89 5.12 -16.61 -0.75
C SER A 89 4.12 -15.44 -0.73
N THR A 90 4.59 -14.22 -0.47
CA THR A 90 3.73 -13.02 -0.46
C THR A 90 3.53 -12.40 -1.84
N PHE A 91 4.27 -12.86 -2.86
CA PHE A 91 4.21 -12.31 -4.22
C PHE A 91 4.27 -13.37 -5.34
N SER A 92 4.27 -14.66 -4.99
CA SER A 92 4.30 -15.76 -5.98
C SER A 92 3.11 -15.76 -6.94
N ASP A 93 1.98 -15.20 -6.55
CA ASP A 93 0.74 -15.12 -7.32
C ASP A 93 0.30 -13.65 -7.56
N LEU A 94 1.25 -12.73 -7.58
CA LEU A 94 1.00 -11.29 -7.68
C LEU A 94 0.22 -10.91 -8.96
N ASP A 95 0.52 -11.55 -10.11
CA ASP A 95 -0.23 -11.36 -11.36
C ASP A 95 -1.70 -11.72 -11.21
N THR A 96 -1.98 -12.80 -10.49
CA THR A 96 -3.36 -13.23 -10.21
C THR A 96 -4.08 -12.18 -9.36
N TRP A 97 -3.41 -11.61 -8.37
CA TRP A 97 -3.96 -10.56 -7.53
C TRP A 97 -4.25 -9.28 -8.31
N ILE A 98 -3.29 -8.82 -9.11
CA ILE A 98 -3.43 -7.62 -9.93
C ILE A 98 -4.57 -7.78 -10.93
N SER A 99 -4.63 -8.90 -11.66
CA SER A 99 -5.72 -9.21 -12.59
C SER A 99 -7.09 -9.24 -11.88
N HIS A 100 -7.14 -9.76 -10.67
CA HIS A 100 -8.35 -9.76 -9.85
C HIS A 100 -8.80 -8.33 -9.49
N TYR A 101 -7.86 -7.47 -9.09
CA TYR A 101 -8.18 -6.08 -8.76
C TYR A 101 -8.68 -5.31 -9.98
N GLN A 102 -8.03 -5.44 -11.12
CA GLN A 102 -8.43 -4.80 -12.37
C GLN A 102 -9.85 -5.22 -12.79
N LYS A 103 -10.21 -6.49 -12.56
CA LYS A 103 -11.55 -7.01 -12.84
C LYS A 103 -12.64 -6.42 -11.94
N PHE A 104 -12.35 -6.26 -10.64
CA PHE A 104 -13.34 -5.80 -9.65
C PHE A 104 -13.35 -4.30 -9.42
N LEU A 105 -12.28 -3.61 -9.78
CA LEU A 105 -12.08 -2.18 -9.63
C LEU A 105 -11.55 -1.57 -10.93
N PRO A 106 -12.29 -1.68 -12.03
CA PRO A 106 -11.83 -1.16 -13.32
C PRO A 106 -11.55 0.35 -13.20
N GLY A 107 -10.38 0.77 -13.68
CA GLY A 107 -9.95 2.16 -13.63
C GLY A 107 -9.42 2.66 -12.27
N THR A 108 -9.44 1.84 -11.23
CA THR A 108 -8.83 2.19 -9.94
C THR A 108 -7.33 1.91 -9.98
N PRO A 109 -6.46 2.89 -9.67
CA PRO A 109 -5.02 2.68 -9.67
C PRO A 109 -4.61 1.67 -8.60
N VAL A 110 -3.80 0.70 -9.00
CA VAL A 110 -3.19 -0.31 -8.13
C VAL A 110 -1.73 0.05 -7.89
N TYR A 111 -1.37 0.23 -6.64
CA TYR A 111 0.00 0.49 -6.19
C TYR A 111 0.58 -0.77 -5.57
N LEU A 112 1.78 -1.14 -5.98
CA LEU A 112 2.55 -2.21 -5.35
C LEU A 112 3.47 -1.61 -4.29
N THR A 113 3.49 -2.20 -3.10
CA THR A 113 4.38 -1.79 -2.01
C THR A 113 5.25 -2.96 -1.58
N CYS A 114 6.52 -2.88 -1.94
CA CYS A 114 7.59 -3.80 -1.57
C CYS A 114 8.12 -3.40 -0.19
N ASN A 115 7.64 -4.03 0.87
CA ASN A 115 7.95 -3.67 2.25
C ASN A 115 9.06 -4.55 2.85
N LYS A 116 9.63 -4.11 3.98
CA LYS A 116 10.70 -4.75 4.75
C LYS A 116 12.06 -4.78 4.04
N ILE A 117 12.34 -3.77 3.23
CA ILE A 117 13.61 -3.67 2.49
C ILE A 117 14.83 -3.59 3.40
N GLU A 118 14.66 -3.25 4.69
CA GLU A 118 15.75 -3.17 5.67
C GLU A 118 16.45 -4.50 5.95
N ALA A 119 15.80 -5.63 5.68
CA ALA A 119 16.36 -6.95 5.92
C ALA A 119 17.23 -7.45 4.75
N ASN A 120 17.10 -6.84 3.57
CA ASN A 120 17.85 -7.25 2.38
C ASN A 120 18.13 -6.04 1.48
N ILE A 121 19.24 -5.34 1.76
CA ILE A 121 19.63 -4.12 1.04
C ILE A 121 20.14 -4.42 -0.39
N ASN A 122 20.51 -5.67 -0.68
CA ASN A 122 21.08 -6.08 -1.97
C ASN A 122 20.03 -6.62 -2.97
N LEU A 123 18.75 -6.35 -2.76
CA LEU A 123 17.72 -6.74 -3.71
C LEU A 123 17.78 -5.86 -4.96
N ASP A 124 18.48 -6.37 -5.95
CA ASP A 124 18.39 -5.96 -7.36
C ASP A 124 17.03 -6.36 -7.96
N CYS A 125 15.99 -6.19 -7.13
CA CYS A 125 14.62 -6.63 -7.42
C CYS A 125 13.78 -5.51 -8.02
N SER A 126 14.34 -4.32 -8.21
CA SER A 126 13.59 -3.20 -8.79
C SER A 126 12.97 -3.61 -10.12
N ASP A 127 13.76 -4.24 -11.00
CA ASP A 127 13.32 -4.64 -12.34
C ASP A 127 12.26 -5.75 -12.28
N PHE A 128 12.39 -6.70 -11.35
CA PHE A 128 11.38 -7.75 -11.18
C PHE A 128 10.01 -7.18 -10.80
N PHE A 129 9.96 -6.24 -9.86
CA PHE A 129 8.69 -5.71 -9.38
C PHE A 129 8.10 -4.62 -10.30
N THR A 130 8.91 -4.01 -11.17
CA THR A 130 8.42 -3.03 -12.16
C THR A 130 7.77 -3.67 -13.40
N GLN A 131 7.94 -4.97 -13.61
CA GLN A 131 7.27 -5.68 -14.72
C GLN A 131 5.77 -5.89 -14.52
N PHE A 132 5.27 -5.79 -13.28
CA PHE A 132 3.85 -5.96 -13.00
C PHE A 132 3.05 -4.73 -13.43
N ASP A 133 1.85 -4.96 -13.97
CA ASP A 133 0.95 -3.90 -14.44
C ASP A 133 0.30 -3.15 -13.26
N CYS A 134 1.16 -2.44 -12.52
CA CYS A 134 0.79 -1.56 -11.42
C CYS A 134 0.98 -0.11 -11.82
N TYR A 135 0.15 0.77 -11.24
CA TYR A 135 0.26 2.21 -11.51
C TYR A 135 1.61 2.77 -11.05
N ARG A 136 2.09 2.35 -9.86
CA ARG A 136 3.43 2.62 -9.34
C ARG A 136 3.87 1.52 -8.38
N THR A 137 5.18 1.34 -8.27
CA THR A 137 5.82 0.47 -7.27
C THR A 137 6.61 1.29 -6.27
N PHE A 138 6.45 1.01 -4.98
CA PHE A 138 7.17 1.64 -3.89
C PHE A 138 7.98 0.62 -3.11
N PHE A 139 9.18 1.00 -2.72
CA PHE A 139 10.05 0.22 -1.83
C PHE A 139 10.06 0.89 -0.45
N THR A 140 9.62 0.17 0.58
CA THR A 140 9.35 0.76 1.90
C THR A 140 9.96 -0.06 3.04
N SER A 141 10.19 0.61 4.16
CA SER A 141 10.45 -0.01 5.44
C SER A 141 9.58 0.63 6.51
N ALA A 142 8.54 -0.07 6.96
CA ALA A 142 7.75 0.40 8.08
C ALA A 142 8.57 0.41 9.37
N LYS A 143 9.55 -0.48 9.52
CA LYS A 143 10.47 -0.54 10.66
C LYS A 143 11.32 0.72 10.74
N ASN A 144 11.97 1.09 9.66
CA ASN A 144 12.89 2.24 9.61
C ASN A 144 12.20 3.56 9.21
N ASN A 145 10.88 3.55 9.04
CA ASN A 145 10.10 4.70 8.54
C ASN A 145 10.61 5.24 7.18
N PHE A 146 11.04 4.32 6.30
CA PHE A 146 11.56 4.69 5.00
C PHE A 146 10.43 4.70 3.96
N MET A 147 10.29 5.79 3.22
CA MET A 147 9.35 6.01 2.13
C MET A 147 7.85 5.89 2.50
N ILE A 148 7.47 5.79 3.77
CA ILE A 148 6.05 5.62 4.15
C ILE A 148 5.26 6.91 3.91
N ASN A 149 5.71 8.04 4.42
CA ASN A 149 5.02 9.31 4.23
C ASN A 149 5.03 9.75 2.76
N GLU A 150 6.16 9.60 2.07
CA GLU A 150 6.36 9.93 0.68
C GLU A 150 5.42 9.12 -0.22
N MET A 151 5.28 7.83 0.02
CA MET A 151 4.34 6.97 -0.68
C MET A 151 2.91 7.49 -0.59
N PHE A 152 2.42 7.76 0.62
CA PHE A 152 1.05 8.25 0.79
C PHE A 152 0.84 9.66 0.26
N GLN A 153 1.85 10.52 0.33
CA GLN A 153 1.80 11.85 -0.30
C GLN A 153 1.73 11.73 -1.83
N THR A 154 2.52 10.84 -2.44
CA THR A 154 2.48 10.58 -3.87
C THR A 154 1.11 10.04 -4.29
N ILE A 155 0.59 9.04 -3.59
CA ILE A 155 -0.76 8.49 -3.87
C ILE A 155 -1.82 9.58 -3.74
N ALA A 156 -1.76 10.40 -2.71
CA ALA A 156 -2.71 11.50 -2.52
C ALA A 156 -2.63 12.53 -3.66
N ALA A 157 -1.43 12.85 -4.14
CA ALA A 157 -1.22 13.74 -5.28
C ALA A 157 -1.77 13.15 -6.58
N ASP A 158 -1.49 11.88 -6.85
CA ASP A 158 -2.04 11.16 -8.01
C ASP A 158 -3.58 11.21 -7.98
N LEU A 159 -4.20 10.95 -6.82
CA LEU A 159 -5.65 10.97 -6.64
C LEU A 159 -6.29 12.37 -6.72
N LEU A 160 -5.51 13.42 -6.56
CA LEU A 160 -5.93 14.80 -6.74
C LEU A 160 -5.62 15.35 -8.13
N ASN A 161 -4.96 14.57 -9.00
CA ASN A 161 -4.38 14.99 -10.27
C ASN A 161 -3.41 16.18 -10.11
N GLU A 162 -2.66 16.21 -9.00
CA GLU A 162 -1.69 17.25 -8.69
C GLU A 162 -0.27 16.76 -8.98
N PRO A 163 0.56 17.56 -9.66
CA PRO A 163 1.95 17.23 -9.83
C PRO A 163 2.64 17.23 -8.47
N PHE A 164 3.12 16.08 -8.03
CA PHE A 164 3.90 15.94 -6.81
C PHE A 164 5.35 15.63 -7.19
N LEU A 165 6.18 16.67 -7.16
CA LEU A 165 7.60 16.55 -7.44
C LEU A 165 8.30 15.99 -6.19
N HIS A 166 8.38 14.68 -6.09
CA HIS A 166 9.38 14.09 -5.22
C HIS A 166 10.77 14.35 -5.81
N LYS A 167 11.61 15.03 -5.06
CA LYS A 167 13.05 14.90 -5.22
C LYS A 167 13.45 13.51 -4.70
N ILE A 168 13.01 12.45 -5.39
CA ILE A 168 13.48 11.10 -5.11
C ILE A 168 14.91 11.06 -5.65
N LYS A 169 15.89 11.11 -4.76
CA LYS A 169 17.21 10.60 -5.09
C LYS A 169 17.04 9.07 -5.19
N ILE A 170 16.94 8.59 -6.42
CA ILE A 170 17.15 7.18 -6.73
C ILE A 170 18.64 6.96 -6.52
N TYR A 171 19.01 6.17 -5.53
CA TYR A 171 20.37 5.67 -5.35
C TYR A 171 20.46 4.32 -6.01
#